data_a4c52bfe042f5423c8e31b72a770b67b
#
_entry.id   a4c52bfe042f5423c8e31b72a770b67b
#
_cell.length_a   1.000
_cell.length_b   1.000
_cell.length_c   1.000
_cell.angle_alpha   90.00
_cell.angle_beta   90.00
_cell.angle_gamma   90.00
#
_symmetry.space_group_name_H-M   'P 1'
#
loop_
_entity.id
_entity.type
_entity.pdbx_description
1 polymer ?
#
loop_
_entity_poly.entity_id
_entity_poly.type
_entity_poly.pdbx_seq_one_letter_code
_entity_poly.pdbx_strand_id
1 'polypeptide(L)'
;MESDIAANISRILENIREKASRSGRKATDIRLMAVTKTVDDSRIRDALQAGIKLIGENYVQETARKKASLEQQGSPLEWHMVGRLQTNKAKYAVKLFDMIHSVDSVELARELDKRSKAMGRVTKVLIEANTGGEKTKSGVPLSQAQDLIIAVAALENISVEGLMTIPPWFPDREKARPYFAALRELKEKIEKADIPRVHMRELSMGMTDDYGVAVEEGATIVRIGRGIFGARVAKK
;
A
#
# COMPACT_ATOMS: atom_id res chain seq x y z
N MET A 1 -13.46 22.43 -13.48
CA MET A 1 -13.18 21.40 -14.50
C MET A 1 -13.10 20.06 -13.77
N GLU A 2 -13.99 19.14 -14.13
CA GLU A 2 -13.91 17.76 -13.67
C GLU A 2 -12.57 17.15 -14.11
N SER A 3 -11.88 16.47 -13.22
CA SER A 3 -10.60 15.83 -13.53
C SER A 3 -10.87 14.66 -14.47
N ASP A 4 -10.28 14.67 -15.66
CA ASP A 4 -10.31 13.52 -16.57
C ASP A 4 -9.49 12.38 -15.97
N ILE A 5 -10.20 11.46 -15.30
CA ILE A 5 -9.62 10.34 -14.57
C ILE A 5 -8.86 9.41 -15.52
N ALA A 6 -9.39 9.13 -16.69
CA ALA A 6 -8.76 8.25 -17.67
C ALA A 6 -7.45 8.85 -18.20
N ALA A 7 -7.45 10.14 -18.56
CA ALA A 7 -6.24 10.84 -18.99
C ALA A 7 -5.19 10.90 -17.87
N ASN A 8 -5.60 11.11 -16.62
CA ASN A 8 -4.68 11.11 -15.49
C ASN A 8 -4.03 9.73 -15.29
N ILE A 9 -4.81 8.65 -15.34
CA ILE A 9 -4.30 7.28 -15.21
C ILE A 9 -3.32 6.97 -16.33
N SER A 10 -3.65 7.32 -17.60
CA SER A 10 -2.79 7.10 -18.75
C SER A 10 -1.44 7.80 -18.59
N ARG A 11 -1.43 9.07 -18.13
CA ARG A 11 -0.22 9.84 -17.86
C ARG A 11 0.63 9.23 -16.74
N ILE A 12 0.00 8.75 -15.68
CA ILE A 12 0.70 8.07 -14.57
C ILE A 12 1.34 6.77 -15.05
N LEU A 13 0.61 5.95 -15.81
CA LEU A 13 1.13 4.69 -16.36
C LEU A 13 2.29 4.92 -17.35
N GLU A 14 2.23 5.97 -18.17
CA GLU A 14 3.33 6.34 -19.07
C GLU A 14 4.58 6.74 -18.29
N ASN A 15 4.42 7.57 -17.26
CA ASN A 15 5.54 7.96 -16.39
C ASN A 15 6.13 6.75 -15.63
N ILE A 16 5.29 5.83 -15.13
CA ILE A 16 5.75 4.58 -14.52
C ILE A 16 6.59 3.79 -15.54
N ARG A 17 6.14 3.68 -16.80
CA ARG A 17 6.86 2.96 -17.86
C ARG A 17 8.22 3.59 -18.12
N GLU A 18 8.28 4.92 -18.24
CA GLU A 18 9.53 5.67 -18.44
C GLU A 18 10.51 5.44 -17.27
N LYS A 19 10.03 5.60 -16.03
CA LYS A 19 10.85 5.47 -14.84
C LYS A 19 11.34 4.02 -14.61
N ALA A 20 10.49 3.04 -14.86
CA ALA A 20 10.86 1.63 -14.81
C ALA A 20 11.95 1.30 -15.84
N SER A 21 11.78 1.75 -17.09
CA SER A 21 12.78 1.55 -18.15
C SER A 21 14.13 2.17 -17.80
N ARG A 22 14.16 3.38 -17.25
CA ARG A 22 15.40 4.06 -16.81
C ARG A 22 16.14 3.30 -15.70
N SER A 23 15.43 2.58 -14.86
CA SER A 23 16.01 1.75 -13.77
C SER A 23 16.19 0.27 -14.17
N GLY A 24 16.08 -0.08 -15.45
CA GLY A 24 16.27 -1.44 -15.95
C GLY A 24 15.14 -2.42 -15.55
N ARG A 25 13.97 -1.90 -15.14
CA ARG A 25 12.81 -2.68 -14.70
C ARG A 25 11.72 -2.71 -15.75
N LYS A 26 10.83 -3.68 -15.68
CA LYS A 26 9.63 -3.74 -16.50
C LYS A 26 8.51 -2.95 -15.83
N ALA A 27 7.71 -2.21 -16.61
CA ALA A 27 6.53 -1.52 -16.09
C ALA A 27 5.49 -2.48 -15.48
N THR A 28 5.46 -3.72 -15.95
CA THR A 28 4.59 -4.79 -15.42
C THR A 28 4.94 -5.22 -13.99
N ASP A 29 6.14 -4.87 -13.50
CA ASP A 29 6.57 -5.17 -12.14
C ASP A 29 6.02 -4.14 -11.13
N ILE A 30 5.37 -3.07 -11.63
CA ILE A 30 4.83 -1.98 -10.81
C ILE A 30 3.31 -1.93 -10.94
N ARG A 31 2.63 -2.05 -9.82
CA ARG A 31 1.17 -2.00 -9.73
C ARG A 31 0.73 -0.58 -9.32
N LEU A 32 -0.16 0.00 -10.12
CA LEU A 32 -0.80 1.27 -9.78
C LEU A 32 -2.00 1.01 -8.87
N MET A 33 -1.93 1.49 -7.63
CA MET A 33 -3.03 1.47 -6.68
C MET A 33 -3.75 2.82 -6.69
N ALA A 34 -5.05 2.81 -6.95
CA ALA A 34 -5.89 3.98 -6.77
C ALA A 34 -6.29 4.11 -5.30
N VAL A 35 -5.85 5.16 -4.62
CA VAL A 35 -6.24 5.47 -3.24
C VAL A 35 -7.54 6.25 -3.25
N THR A 36 -8.63 5.60 -2.84
CA THR A 36 -10.00 6.07 -3.04
C THR A 36 -10.66 6.64 -1.79
N LYS A 37 -9.93 6.82 -0.69
CA LYS A 37 -10.49 7.45 0.53
C LYS A 37 -11.18 8.77 0.20
N THR A 38 -12.42 8.93 0.67
CA THR A 38 -13.27 10.12 0.44
C THR A 38 -13.64 10.39 -1.03
N VAL A 39 -13.42 9.45 -1.94
CA VAL A 39 -13.82 9.54 -3.35
C VAL A 39 -15.19 8.92 -3.52
N ASP A 40 -16.05 9.57 -4.32
CA ASP A 40 -17.39 9.09 -4.63
C ASP A 40 -17.36 7.86 -5.56
N ASP A 41 -18.35 6.98 -5.40
CA ASP A 41 -18.41 5.71 -6.11
C ASP A 41 -18.45 5.87 -7.64
N SER A 42 -19.06 6.93 -8.18
CA SER A 42 -19.08 7.23 -9.62
C SER A 42 -17.66 7.41 -10.15
N ARG A 43 -16.85 8.22 -9.48
CA ARG A 43 -15.48 8.51 -9.86
C ARG A 43 -14.55 7.28 -9.71
N ILE A 44 -14.85 6.41 -8.75
CA ILE A 44 -14.16 5.12 -8.64
C ILE A 44 -14.50 4.25 -9.86
N ARG A 45 -15.77 4.22 -10.29
CA ARG A 45 -16.18 3.48 -11.51
C ARG A 45 -15.44 3.98 -12.75
N ASP A 46 -15.25 5.29 -12.90
CA ASP A 46 -14.47 5.84 -14.01
C ASP A 46 -13.01 5.34 -13.99
N ALA A 47 -12.40 5.26 -12.81
CA ALA A 47 -11.07 4.69 -12.65
C ALA A 47 -11.01 3.19 -12.99
N LEU A 48 -12.05 2.42 -12.60
CA LEU A 48 -12.16 0.99 -12.93
C LEU A 48 -12.32 0.78 -14.44
N GLN A 49 -13.14 1.60 -15.11
CA GLN A 49 -13.29 1.58 -16.57
C GLN A 49 -11.97 1.93 -17.28
N ALA A 50 -11.16 2.81 -16.69
CA ALA A 50 -9.80 3.13 -17.17
C ALA A 50 -8.74 2.06 -16.82
N GLY A 51 -9.15 0.89 -16.29
CA GLY A 51 -8.29 -0.27 -16.09
C GLY A 51 -7.68 -0.43 -14.69
N ILE A 52 -8.06 0.39 -13.71
CA ILE A 52 -7.67 0.17 -12.31
C ILE A 52 -8.30 -1.12 -11.78
N LYS A 53 -7.48 -1.96 -11.15
CA LYS A 53 -7.92 -3.22 -10.51
C LYS A 53 -7.53 -3.29 -9.03
N LEU A 54 -6.67 -2.38 -8.56
CA LEU A 54 -6.13 -2.34 -7.21
C LEU A 54 -6.56 -1.06 -6.51
N ILE A 55 -7.29 -1.20 -5.41
CA ILE A 55 -7.86 -0.12 -4.62
C ILE A 55 -7.20 -0.05 -3.25
N GLY A 56 -6.78 1.15 -2.84
CA GLY A 56 -6.25 1.43 -1.52
C GLY A 56 -7.22 2.26 -0.68
N GLU A 57 -7.52 1.81 0.53
CA GLU A 57 -8.44 2.48 1.46
C GLU A 57 -7.79 2.74 2.83
N ASN A 58 -8.28 3.80 3.48
CA ASN A 58 -7.79 4.18 4.81
C ASN A 58 -8.75 3.78 5.93
N TYR A 59 -10.03 3.54 5.63
CA TYR A 59 -11.07 3.38 6.64
C TYR A 59 -11.91 2.15 6.39
N VAL A 60 -11.97 1.26 7.38
CA VAL A 60 -12.69 -0.01 7.31
C VAL A 60 -14.19 0.16 6.98
N GLN A 61 -14.85 1.15 7.61
CA GLN A 61 -16.30 1.39 7.39
C GLN A 61 -16.58 1.90 5.98
N GLU A 62 -15.75 2.80 5.48
CA GLU A 62 -15.86 3.33 4.12
C GLU A 62 -15.66 2.22 3.09
N THR A 63 -14.67 1.35 3.32
CA THR A 63 -14.41 0.19 2.46
C THR A 63 -15.60 -0.75 2.40
N ALA A 64 -16.21 -1.08 3.54
CA ALA A 64 -17.37 -1.99 3.58
C ALA A 64 -18.53 -1.47 2.71
N ARG A 65 -18.83 -0.16 2.79
CA ARG A 65 -19.86 0.48 1.97
C ARG A 65 -19.52 0.43 0.48
N LYS A 66 -18.28 0.83 0.12
CA LYS A 66 -17.82 0.88 -1.27
C LYS A 66 -17.77 -0.51 -1.90
N LYS A 67 -17.28 -1.50 -1.17
CA LYS A 67 -17.20 -2.89 -1.62
C LYS A 67 -18.58 -3.41 -2.00
N ALA A 68 -19.57 -3.19 -1.15
CA ALA A 68 -20.97 -3.56 -1.42
C ALA A 68 -21.55 -2.87 -2.67
N SER A 69 -21.15 -1.61 -2.95
CA SER A 69 -21.63 -0.84 -4.12
C SER A 69 -20.89 -1.17 -5.42
N LEU A 70 -19.62 -1.55 -5.37
CA LEU A 70 -18.76 -1.66 -6.55
C LEU A 70 -18.60 -3.12 -7.03
N GLU A 71 -18.65 -4.12 -6.15
CA GLU A 71 -18.47 -5.53 -6.51
C GLU A 71 -19.67 -6.16 -7.24
N GLN A 72 -20.83 -5.50 -7.22
CA GLN A 72 -22.02 -5.95 -7.97
C GLN A 72 -21.82 -5.96 -9.50
N GLN A 73 -20.72 -5.43 -10.01
CA GLN A 73 -20.44 -5.29 -11.44
C GLN A 73 -19.48 -6.33 -12.03
N GLY A 74 -19.15 -7.40 -11.29
CA GLY A 74 -18.55 -8.62 -11.86
C GLY A 74 -17.06 -8.62 -12.16
N SER A 75 -16.31 -7.54 -11.87
CA SER A 75 -14.84 -7.56 -12.02
C SER A 75 -14.16 -7.79 -10.67
N PRO A 76 -13.23 -8.74 -10.55
CA PRO A 76 -12.50 -8.96 -9.30
C PRO A 76 -11.63 -7.73 -9.00
N LEU A 77 -11.96 -7.02 -7.92
CA LEU A 77 -11.19 -5.90 -7.40
C LEU A 77 -10.34 -6.37 -6.23
N GLU A 78 -9.09 -5.97 -6.23
CA GLU A 78 -8.19 -6.20 -5.11
C GLU A 78 -8.22 -4.98 -4.17
N TRP A 79 -8.53 -5.21 -2.89
CA TRP A 79 -8.69 -4.17 -1.87
C TRP A 79 -7.58 -4.23 -0.85
N HIS A 80 -6.83 -3.14 -0.71
CA HIS A 80 -5.76 -3.05 0.27
C HIS A 80 -6.04 -1.99 1.33
N MET A 81 -5.75 -2.32 2.58
CA MET A 81 -5.74 -1.37 3.69
C MET A 81 -4.40 -0.64 3.70
N VAL A 82 -4.40 0.67 3.47
CA VAL A 82 -3.17 1.49 3.45
C VAL A 82 -3.14 2.56 4.54
N GLY A 83 -4.26 2.80 5.22
CA GLY A 83 -4.32 3.67 6.38
C GLY A 83 -3.98 2.93 7.68
N ARG A 84 -3.70 3.68 8.74
CA ARG A 84 -3.43 3.12 10.07
C ARG A 84 -4.62 2.30 10.54
N LEU A 85 -4.38 1.03 10.85
CA LEU A 85 -5.38 0.10 11.33
C LEU A 85 -5.37 0.03 12.87
N GLN A 86 -6.48 0.40 13.49
CA GLN A 86 -6.65 0.21 14.93
C GLN A 86 -6.92 -1.28 15.23
N THR A 87 -6.33 -1.81 16.30
CA THR A 87 -6.43 -3.22 16.70
C THR A 87 -7.89 -3.70 16.83
N ASN A 88 -8.80 -2.85 17.37
CA ASN A 88 -10.23 -3.18 17.51
C ASN A 88 -10.98 -3.30 16.16
N LYS A 89 -10.38 -2.85 15.05
CA LYS A 89 -10.94 -2.97 13.69
C LYS A 89 -10.40 -4.18 12.92
N ALA A 90 -9.42 -4.91 13.46
CA ALA A 90 -8.80 -6.05 12.81
C ALA A 90 -9.82 -7.11 12.36
N LYS A 91 -10.87 -7.39 13.16
CA LYS A 91 -11.94 -8.35 12.83
C LYS A 91 -12.71 -8.02 11.54
N TYR A 92 -12.78 -6.74 11.19
CA TYR A 92 -13.41 -6.31 9.95
C TYR A 92 -12.39 -6.24 8.81
N ALA A 93 -11.15 -5.82 9.12
CA ALA A 93 -10.09 -5.69 8.12
C ALA A 93 -9.78 -7.04 7.46
N VAL A 94 -9.65 -8.13 8.23
CA VAL A 94 -9.41 -9.48 7.68
C VAL A 94 -10.53 -9.99 6.75
N LYS A 95 -11.74 -9.42 6.83
CA LYS A 95 -12.87 -9.77 5.96
C LYS A 95 -12.88 -8.98 4.66
N LEU A 96 -12.41 -7.74 4.71
CA LEU A 96 -12.59 -6.76 3.65
C LEU A 96 -11.40 -6.64 2.73
N PHE A 97 -10.19 -6.85 3.27
CA PHE A 97 -8.97 -6.58 2.53
C PHE A 97 -8.24 -7.85 2.12
N ASP A 98 -7.65 -7.80 0.94
CA ASP A 98 -6.78 -8.83 0.39
C ASP A 98 -5.36 -8.70 0.95
N MET A 99 -4.96 -7.46 1.31
CA MET A 99 -3.68 -7.17 1.94
C MET A 99 -3.78 -5.95 2.87
N ILE A 100 -3.02 -5.97 3.98
CA ILE A 100 -2.94 -4.87 4.95
C ILE A 100 -1.51 -4.35 4.98
N HIS A 101 -1.30 -3.07 4.62
CA HIS A 101 0.03 -2.47 4.47
C HIS A 101 0.58 -1.83 5.76
N SER A 102 -0.27 -1.63 6.74
CA SER A 102 0.00 -0.79 7.91
C SER A 102 0.25 -1.57 9.21
N VAL A 103 0.93 -2.72 9.10
CA VAL A 103 1.30 -3.49 10.30
C VAL A 103 2.61 -2.94 10.87
N ASP A 104 2.53 -2.30 12.04
CA ASP A 104 3.63 -1.63 12.72
C ASP A 104 3.90 -2.14 14.14
N SER A 105 3.18 -3.17 14.59
CA SER A 105 3.31 -3.73 15.93
C SER A 105 2.95 -5.20 16.01
N VAL A 106 3.54 -5.91 16.97
CA VAL A 106 3.24 -7.31 17.26
C VAL A 106 1.81 -7.46 17.79
N GLU A 107 1.31 -6.47 18.51
CA GLU A 107 -0.06 -6.46 19.05
C GLU A 107 -1.09 -6.50 17.92
N LEU A 108 -0.96 -5.61 16.94
CA LEU A 108 -1.84 -5.60 15.76
C LEU A 108 -1.73 -6.92 14.98
N ALA A 109 -0.51 -7.41 14.76
CA ALA A 109 -0.28 -8.67 14.04
C ALA A 109 -0.94 -9.87 14.73
N ARG A 110 -0.85 -9.97 16.06
CA ARG A 110 -1.50 -11.03 16.85
C ARG A 110 -3.03 -10.98 16.75
N GLU A 111 -3.61 -9.78 16.80
CA GLU A 111 -5.07 -9.66 16.64
C GLU A 111 -5.51 -10.03 15.21
N LEU A 112 -4.73 -9.65 14.18
CA LEU A 112 -4.97 -10.07 12.80
C LEU A 112 -4.88 -11.61 12.68
N ASP A 113 -3.85 -12.23 13.24
CA ASP A 113 -3.67 -13.69 13.25
C ASP A 113 -4.86 -14.40 13.86
N LYS A 114 -5.26 -13.97 15.08
CA LYS A 114 -6.43 -14.50 15.78
C LYS A 114 -7.70 -14.43 14.92
N ARG A 115 -7.92 -13.31 14.22
CA ARG A 115 -9.11 -13.11 13.37
C ARG A 115 -9.01 -13.93 12.09
N SER A 116 -7.83 -14.03 11.51
CA SER A 116 -7.56 -14.85 10.32
C SER A 116 -7.80 -16.34 10.61
N LYS A 117 -7.29 -16.83 11.74
CA LYS A 117 -7.53 -18.21 12.23
C LYS A 117 -9.02 -18.51 12.35
N ALA A 118 -9.78 -17.59 12.96
CA ALA A 118 -11.23 -17.75 13.13
C ALA A 118 -12.01 -17.79 11.80
N MET A 119 -11.39 -17.35 10.70
CA MET A 119 -11.94 -17.37 9.34
C MET A 119 -11.34 -18.47 8.45
N GLY A 120 -10.43 -19.28 8.96
CA GLY A 120 -9.74 -20.31 8.19
C GLY A 120 -8.90 -19.77 7.02
N ARG A 121 -8.33 -18.56 7.17
CA ARG A 121 -7.54 -17.93 6.09
C ARG A 121 -6.18 -17.41 6.59
N VAL A 122 -5.24 -17.25 5.67
CA VAL A 122 -3.99 -16.53 5.91
C VAL A 122 -4.15 -15.11 5.38
N THR A 123 -3.89 -14.10 6.23
CA THR A 123 -3.93 -12.68 5.83
C THR A 123 -2.56 -12.22 5.39
N LYS A 124 -2.49 -11.63 4.19
CA LYS A 124 -1.27 -11.00 3.65
C LYS A 124 -1.06 -9.64 4.29
N VAL A 125 0.17 -9.36 4.71
CA VAL A 125 0.52 -8.08 5.33
C VAL A 125 1.83 -7.52 4.79
N LEU A 126 1.96 -6.19 4.82
CA LEU A 126 3.24 -5.51 4.73
C LEU A 126 3.58 -4.91 6.10
N ILE A 127 4.86 -4.87 6.41
CA ILE A 127 5.34 -4.17 7.60
C ILE A 127 5.56 -2.71 7.24
N GLU A 128 4.88 -1.81 7.98
CA GLU A 128 5.07 -0.37 7.82
C GLU A 128 6.32 0.08 8.57
N ALA A 129 7.33 0.52 7.81
CA ALA A 129 8.59 1.02 8.35
C ALA A 129 8.64 2.56 8.30
N ASN A 130 8.99 3.17 9.43
CA ASN A 130 9.22 4.61 9.54
C ASN A 130 10.65 4.93 9.10
N THR A 131 10.83 5.16 7.81
CA THR A 131 12.14 5.51 7.23
C THR A 131 12.57 6.94 7.55
N GLY A 132 11.62 7.83 7.87
CA GLY A 132 11.90 9.23 8.18
C GLY A 132 12.32 9.50 9.63
N GLY A 133 12.14 8.55 10.54
CA GLY A 133 12.47 8.71 11.96
C GLY A 133 11.58 9.71 12.72
N GLU A 134 10.49 10.18 12.12
CA GLU A 134 9.58 11.16 12.73
C GLU A 134 8.71 10.47 13.79
N LYS A 135 8.84 10.86 15.06
CA LYS A 135 8.10 10.25 16.19
C LYS A 135 6.57 10.32 16.08
N THR A 136 6.05 11.23 15.30
CA THR A 136 4.60 11.45 15.11
C THR A 136 3.99 10.61 14.00
N LYS A 137 4.82 9.94 13.18
CA LYS A 137 4.36 9.07 12.08
C LYS A 137 4.23 7.61 12.52
N SER A 138 3.30 6.90 11.87
CA SER A 138 3.14 5.44 11.99
C SER A 138 4.37 4.73 11.44
N GLY A 139 4.45 3.45 11.74
CA GLY A 139 5.52 2.57 11.28
C GLY A 139 6.57 2.29 12.35
N VAL A 140 7.09 1.07 12.33
CA VAL A 140 8.18 0.65 13.20
C VAL A 140 9.48 1.34 12.79
N PRO A 141 10.35 1.79 13.71
CA PRO A 141 11.68 2.29 13.36
C PRO A 141 12.46 1.25 12.54
N LEU A 142 13.23 1.71 11.53
CA LEU A 142 14.01 0.80 10.67
C LEU A 142 14.91 -0.16 11.48
N SER A 143 15.48 0.30 12.58
CA SER A 143 16.32 -0.52 13.45
C SER A 143 15.58 -1.67 14.14
N GLN A 144 14.27 -1.58 14.28
CA GLN A 144 13.39 -2.57 14.94
C GLN A 144 12.56 -3.38 13.93
N ALA A 145 12.60 -3.03 12.64
CA ALA A 145 11.76 -3.64 11.63
C ALA A 145 12.04 -5.15 11.45
N GLN A 146 13.31 -5.57 11.51
CA GLN A 146 13.67 -6.97 11.41
C GLN A 146 13.11 -7.80 12.57
N ASP A 147 13.20 -7.29 13.80
CA ASP A 147 12.67 -7.98 14.98
C ASP A 147 11.15 -8.12 14.91
N LEU A 148 10.46 -7.06 14.45
CA LEU A 148 9.01 -7.11 14.20
C LEU A 148 8.68 -8.16 13.15
N ILE A 149 9.40 -8.21 12.02
CA ILE A 149 9.18 -9.18 10.95
C ILE A 149 9.34 -10.62 11.48
N ILE A 150 10.38 -10.91 12.25
CA ILE A 150 10.60 -12.22 12.87
C ILE A 150 9.43 -12.58 13.79
N ALA A 151 9.00 -11.65 14.65
CA ALA A 151 7.89 -11.88 15.57
C ALA A 151 6.56 -12.12 14.83
N VAL A 152 6.32 -11.41 13.72
CA VAL A 152 5.11 -11.58 12.88
C VAL A 152 5.17 -12.88 12.08
N ALA A 153 6.34 -13.28 11.58
CA ALA A 153 6.54 -14.53 10.86
C ALA A 153 6.27 -15.78 11.72
N ALA A 154 6.34 -15.66 13.05
CA ALA A 154 5.96 -16.74 13.98
C ALA A 154 4.45 -17.00 14.04
N LEU A 155 3.61 -16.10 13.52
CA LEU A 155 2.15 -16.21 13.52
C LEU A 155 1.67 -17.07 12.33
N GLU A 156 0.83 -18.08 12.61
CA GLU A 156 0.49 -19.11 11.60
C GLU A 156 -0.45 -18.64 10.50
N ASN A 157 -1.30 -17.64 10.79
CA ASN A 157 -2.33 -17.17 9.86
C ASN A 157 -2.02 -15.80 9.26
N ILE A 158 -0.73 -15.41 9.29
CA ILE A 158 -0.18 -14.20 8.67
C ILE A 158 0.90 -14.59 7.67
N SER A 159 0.92 -13.91 6.52
CA SER A 159 2.01 -13.98 5.53
C SER A 159 2.59 -12.58 5.34
N VAL A 160 3.87 -12.40 5.62
CA VAL A 160 4.58 -11.13 5.37
C VAL A 160 5.01 -11.07 3.92
N GLU A 161 4.36 -10.22 3.12
CA GLU A 161 4.61 -10.12 1.68
C GLU A 161 5.62 -9.03 1.31
N GLY A 162 6.01 -8.19 2.26
CA GLY A 162 6.95 -7.10 2.00
C GLY A 162 6.86 -5.94 2.99
N LEU A 163 7.25 -4.77 2.51
CA LEU A 163 7.39 -3.56 3.31
C LEU A 163 6.56 -2.40 2.74
N MET A 164 6.21 -1.46 3.61
CA MET A 164 5.57 -0.20 3.26
C MET A 164 6.26 0.97 3.95
N THR A 165 6.36 2.13 3.29
CA THR A 165 6.75 3.38 3.93
C THR A 165 6.01 4.59 3.37
N ILE A 166 5.93 5.64 4.18
CA ILE A 166 5.49 6.98 3.81
C ILE A 166 6.59 7.96 4.25
N PRO A 167 7.49 8.38 3.34
CA PRO A 167 8.57 9.30 3.67
C PRO A 167 8.04 10.68 4.09
N PRO A 168 8.87 11.57 4.66
CA PRO A 168 8.56 12.98 4.77
C PRO A 168 8.23 13.59 3.40
N TRP A 169 7.33 14.58 3.40
CA TRP A 169 7.04 15.31 2.17
C TRP A 169 8.11 16.37 1.88
N PHE A 170 8.56 16.43 0.65
CA PHE A 170 9.54 17.42 0.19
C PHE A 170 9.02 18.13 -1.07
N PRO A 171 9.26 19.46 -1.23
CA PRO A 171 9.04 20.16 -2.50
C PRO A 171 9.88 19.54 -3.64
N ASP A 172 11.15 19.28 -3.38
CA ASP A 172 12.05 18.54 -4.26
C ASP A 172 11.88 17.04 -4.02
N ARG A 173 11.38 16.33 -5.02
CA ARG A 173 11.02 14.89 -4.94
C ARG A 173 12.24 13.98 -4.79
N GLU A 174 13.39 14.40 -5.30
CA GLU A 174 14.65 13.64 -5.15
C GLU A 174 15.06 13.49 -3.69
N LYS A 175 14.67 14.39 -2.82
CA LYS A 175 14.91 14.28 -1.37
C LYS A 175 14.19 13.11 -0.69
N ALA A 176 13.19 12.52 -1.34
CA ALA A 176 12.54 11.29 -0.87
C ALA A 176 13.37 10.02 -1.18
N ARG A 177 14.30 10.08 -2.14
CA ARG A 177 15.10 8.94 -2.59
C ARG A 177 15.82 8.17 -1.48
N PRO A 178 16.52 8.81 -0.53
CA PRO A 178 17.21 8.08 0.54
C PRO A 178 16.27 7.22 1.39
N TYR A 179 15.04 7.65 1.58
CA TYR A 179 14.04 6.93 2.37
C TYR A 179 13.50 5.69 1.62
N PHE A 180 13.33 5.79 0.31
CA PHE A 180 12.96 4.65 -0.53
C PHE A 180 14.10 3.66 -0.66
N ALA A 181 15.34 4.14 -0.85
CA ALA A 181 16.54 3.33 -0.87
C ALA A 181 16.70 2.54 0.44
N ALA A 182 16.53 3.19 1.60
CA ALA A 182 16.60 2.53 2.90
C ALA A 182 15.57 1.41 3.06
N LEU A 183 14.35 1.58 2.51
CA LEU A 183 13.34 0.52 2.52
C LEU A 183 13.74 -0.66 1.61
N ARG A 184 14.30 -0.37 0.42
CA ARG A 184 14.81 -1.40 -0.50
C ARG A 184 15.96 -2.19 0.13
N GLU A 185 16.92 -1.50 0.75
CA GLU A 185 18.03 -2.13 1.45
C GLU A 185 17.58 -3.04 2.60
N LEU A 186 16.59 -2.60 3.37
CA LEU A 186 15.95 -3.42 4.39
C LEU A 186 15.32 -4.68 3.77
N LYS A 187 14.56 -4.54 2.67
CA LYS A 187 13.99 -5.69 1.95
C LYS A 187 15.07 -6.69 1.56
N GLU A 188 16.15 -6.23 0.91
CA GLU A 188 17.27 -7.08 0.47
C GLU A 188 17.96 -7.80 1.64
N LYS A 189 18.08 -7.12 2.79
CA LYS A 189 18.62 -7.71 4.02
C LYS A 189 17.71 -8.83 4.55
N ILE A 190 16.40 -8.61 4.57
CA ILE A 190 15.42 -9.60 5.05
C ILE A 190 15.33 -10.80 4.10
N GLU A 191 15.36 -10.59 2.78
CA GLU A 191 15.40 -11.68 1.80
C GLU A 191 16.57 -12.64 2.04
N LYS A 192 17.76 -12.09 2.32
CA LYS A 192 18.96 -12.90 2.63
C LYS A 192 18.85 -13.69 3.93
N ALA A 193 18.00 -13.27 4.86
CA ALA A 193 17.80 -13.94 6.14
C ALA A 193 16.92 -15.19 6.04
N ASP A 194 16.27 -15.43 4.90
CA ASP A 194 15.42 -16.59 4.58
C ASP A 194 14.46 -16.99 5.70
N ILE A 195 13.71 -16.00 6.22
CA ILE A 195 12.80 -16.19 7.33
C ILE A 195 11.53 -16.90 6.83
N PRO A 196 11.11 -18.03 7.43
CA PRO A 196 9.91 -18.75 7.02
C PRO A 196 8.66 -17.86 7.01
N ARG A 197 7.80 -17.96 5.96
CA ARG A 197 6.58 -17.16 5.75
C ARG A 197 6.82 -15.66 5.53
N VAL A 198 8.04 -15.27 5.19
CA VAL A 198 8.41 -13.91 4.78
C VAL A 198 8.82 -13.95 3.31
N HIS A 199 8.07 -13.25 2.45
CA HIS A 199 8.26 -13.37 1.00
C HIS A 199 8.91 -12.14 0.35
N MET A 200 8.90 -10.99 1.01
CA MET A 200 9.51 -9.72 0.55
C MET A 200 9.26 -9.37 -0.94
N ARG A 201 8.12 -9.76 -1.48
CA ARG A 201 7.75 -9.52 -2.88
C ARG A 201 7.41 -8.07 -3.16
N GLU A 202 6.86 -7.37 -2.15
CA GLU A 202 6.26 -6.06 -2.34
C GLU A 202 7.04 -4.95 -1.62
N LEU A 203 7.25 -3.85 -2.34
CA LEU A 203 7.64 -2.55 -1.81
C LEU A 203 6.53 -1.54 -2.12
N SER A 204 5.67 -1.30 -1.13
CA SER A 204 4.60 -0.31 -1.23
C SER A 204 5.14 1.05 -0.81
N MET A 205 5.51 1.87 -1.78
CA MET A 205 6.08 3.20 -1.57
C MET A 205 5.85 4.10 -2.77
N GLY A 206 5.87 5.41 -2.54
CA GLY A 206 5.58 6.42 -3.58
C GLY A 206 4.09 6.77 -3.66
N MET A 207 3.85 8.07 -3.69
CA MET A 207 2.54 8.70 -3.81
C MET A 207 2.54 9.69 -4.98
N THR A 208 1.45 10.46 -5.14
CA THR A 208 1.25 11.40 -6.26
C THR A 208 2.48 12.21 -6.64
N ASP A 209 3.24 12.65 -5.67
CA ASP A 209 4.31 13.61 -5.91
C ASP A 209 5.68 12.94 -6.12
N ASP A 210 5.92 11.77 -5.54
CA ASP A 210 7.23 11.12 -5.45
C ASP A 210 7.29 9.70 -6.03
N TYR A 211 6.16 9.20 -6.62
CA TYR A 211 6.11 7.83 -7.15
C TYR A 211 7.16 7.54 -8.23
N GLY A 212 7.55 8.54 -9.02
CA GLY A 212 8.58 8.36 -10.04
C GLY A 212 9.93 7.98 -9.44
N VAL A 213 10.33 8.65 -8.36
CA VAL A 213 11.54 8.33 -7.59
C VAL A 213 11.40 6.96 -6.90
N ALA A 214 10.22 6.66 -6.34
CA ALA A 214 9.94 5.37 -5.72
C ALA A 214 10.04 4.20 -6.74
N VAL A 215 9.58 4.40 -7.98
CA VAL A 215 9.72 3.40 -9.05
C VAL A 215 11.19 3.13 -9.35
N GLU A 216 12.00 4.17 -9.48
CA GLU A 216 13.45 4.03 -9.71
C GLU A 216 14.15 3.31 -8.54
N GLU A 217 13.67 3.49 -7.30
CA GLU A 217 14.17 2.81 -6.09
C GLU A 217 13.54 1.43 -5.81
N GLY A 218 12.76 0.89 -6.74
CA GLY A 218 12.30 -0.49 -6.64
C GLY A 218 10.85 -0.68 -6.17
N ALA A 219 10.02 0.37 -6.10
CA ALA A 219 8.60 0.20 -5.75
C ALA A 219 7.93 -0.86 -6.64
N THR A 220 7.13 -1.72 -6.04
CA THR A 220 6.24 -2.68 -6.73
C THR A 220 4.79 -2.22 -6.68
N ILE A 221 4.44 -1.39 -5.69
CA ILE A 221 3.12 -0.77 -5.57
C ILE A 221 3.30 0.73 -5.33
N VAL A 222 2.75 1.56 -6.24
CA VAL A 222 2.63 3.01 -6.05
C VAL A 222 1.19 3.37 -5.71
N ARG A 223 0.98 4.29 -4.74
CA ARG A 223 -0.31 4.61 -4.15
C ARG A 223 -0.75 6.02 -4.54
N ILE A 224 -1.60 6.13 -5.55
CA ILE A 224 -1.96 7.41 -6.14
C ILE A 224 -3.43 7.76 -5.83
N GLY A 225 -3.64 8.85 -5.13
CA GLY A 225 -4.98 9.41 -4.88
C GLY A 225 -5.21 10.67 -5.69
N ARG A 226 -4.60 11.78 -5.25
CA ARG A 226 -4.76 13.10 -5.84
C ARG A 226 -4.35 13.17 -7.32
N GLY A 227 -3.34 12.43 -7.72
CA GLY A 227 -2.91 12.36 -9.12
C GLY A 227 -3.95 11.76 -10.05
N ILE A 228 -4.82 10.85 -9.56
CA ILE A 228 -5.92 10.25 -10.31
C ILE A 228 -7.17 11.13 -10.19
N PHE A 229 -7.59 11.43 -8.97
CA PHE A 229 -8.90 12.00 -8.68
C PHE A 229 -8.92 13.54 -8.55
N GLY A 230 -7.77 14.20 -8.65
CA GLY A 230 -7.65 15.65 -8.42
C GLY A 230 -7.59 16.02 -6.93
N ALA A 231 -7.53 17.32 -6.65
CA ALA A 231 -7.54 17.84 -5.29
C ALA A 231 -8.89 17.53 -4.62
N ARG A 232 -8.86 17.31 -3.29
CA ARG A 232 -10.09 17.10 -2.53
C ARG A 232 -10.90 18.38 -2.49
N VAL A 233 -12.18 18.28 -2.83
CA VAL A 233 -13.14 19.35 -2.53
C VAL A 233 -13.36 19.29 -1.01
N ALA A 234 -13.00 20.36 -0.31
CA ALA A 234 -13.31 20.47 1.11
C ALA A 234 -14.85 20.37 1.26
N LYS A 235 -15.34 19.34 1.94
CA LYS A 235 -16.75 19.34 2.36
C LYS A 235 -16.88 20.48 3.37
N LYS A 236 -17.73 21.48 3.01
CA LYS A 236 -18.17 22.51 3.93
C LYS A 236 -18.99 21.90 5.05
#